data_72216c18523edfbb5998f10beaab2f37
#
_entry.id   72216c18523edfbb5998f10beaab2f37
#
_cell.length_a   1.000
_cell.length_b   1.000
_cell.length_c   1.000
_cell.angle_alpha   90.00
_cell.angle_beta   90.00
_cell.angle_gamma   90.00
#
_symmetry.space_group_name_H-M   'P 1'
#
loop_
_entity.id
_entity.type
_entity.pdbx_description
1 polymer ?
#
loop_
_entity_poly.entity_id
_entity_poly.type
_entity_poly.pdbx_seq_one_letter_code
_entity_poly.pdbx_strand_id
1 'polypeptide(L)'
;MPYAKKIVLRSRWGYHPGLDSLVADFRRDGVLFVGVVGKDCDIIEDIIDELCQDAPAGSQAMLTSSHVDGTVEEAVSFAQALTGAYAGAVEVVEF
;
A
#
# COMPACT_ATOMS: atom_id res chain seq x y z
N MET A 1 -0.55 16.79 -5.21
CA MET A 1 -0.47 15.81 -6.30
C MET A 1 -1.02 14.48 -5.83
N PRO A 2 -1.86 13.80 -6.61
CA PRO A 2 -2.36 12.48 -6.18
C PRO A 2 -1.26 11.45 -6.15
N TYR A 3 -1.44 10.44 -5.31
CA TYR A 3 -0.52 9.32 -5.28
C TYR A 3 -0.61 8.49 -6.57
N ALA A 4 0.47 7.79 -6.89
CA ALA A 4 0.47 6.85 -8.00
C ALA A 4 -0.49 5.67 -7.71
N LYS A 5 -0.80 4.88 -8.74
CA LYS A 5 -1.75 3.77 -8.59
C LYS A 5 -1.20 2.64 -7.74
N LYS A 6 0.11 2.49 -7.66
CA LYS A 6 0.76 1.46 -6.84
C LYS A 6 1.74 2.12 -5.89
N ILE A 7 1.68 1.74 -4.63
CA ILE A 7 2.49 2.33 -3.56
C ILE A 7 3.38 1.25 -2.95
N VAL A 8 4.65 1.58 -2.75
CA VAL A 8 5.53 0.83 -1.85
C VAL A 8 5.68 1.68 -0.60
N LEU A 9 5.08 1.21 0.49
CA LEU A 9 5.10 1.92 1.77
C LEU A 9 6.28 1.43 2.58
N ARG A 10 7.25 2.32 2.81
CA ARG A 10 8.45 1.98 3.56
C ARG A 10 8.26 2.39 5.02
N SER A 11 8.16 1.39 5.90
CA SER A 11 8.04 1.63 7.33
C SER A 11 9.42 1.67 7.98
N ARG A 12 9.80 2.84 8.47
CA ARG A 12 11.10 3.03 9.13
C ARG A 12 11.00 2.80 10.64
N TRP A 13 9.87 3.18 11.23
CA TRP A 13 9.70 3.23 12.69
C TRP A 13 8.61 2.30 13.18
N GLY A 14 7.96 1.55 12.29
CA GLY A 14 6.82 0.70 12.63
C GLY A 14 5.51 1.44 12.60
N TYR A 15 4.46 0.83 13.14
CA TYR A 15 3.13 1.42 13.12
C TYR A 15 3.06 2.69 13.98
N HIS A 16 2.36 3.70 13.47
CA HIS A 16 1.98 4.87 14.25
C HIS A 16 0.61 5.39 13.75
N PRO A 17 -0.09 6.24 14.56
CA PRO A 17 -1.47 6.62 14.27
C PRO A 17 -1.72 7.34 12.94
N GLY A 18 -0.71 7.88 12.30
CA GLY A 18 -0.85 8.54 11.01
C GLY A 18 -1.27 7.63 9.87
N LEU A 19 -1.27 6.31 10.08
CA LEU A 19 -1.62 5.34 9.04
C LEU A 19 -3.05 5.50 8.56
N ASP A 20 -4.01 5.77 9.45
CA ASP A 20 -5.41 5.92 9.09
C ASP A 20 -5.61 7.05 8.07
N SER A 21 -5.00 8.20 8.32
CA SER A 21 -5.07 9.34 7.41
C SER A 21 -4.39 9.06 6.08
N LEU A 22 -3.26 8.37 6.11
CA LEU A 22 -2.52 8.02 4.90
C LEU A 22 -3.33 7.07 4.02
N VAL A 23 -3.96 6.06 4.61
CA VAL A 23 -4.80 5.11 3.87
C VAL A 23 -6.02 5.83 3.28
N ALA A 24 -6.62 6.76 4.03
CA ALA A 24 -7.73 7.57 3.51
C ALA A 24 -7.30 8.35 2.27
N ASP A 25 -6.10 8.92 2.28
CA ASP A 25 -5.54 9.63 1.13
C ASP A 25 -5.33 8.70 -0.06
N PHE A 26 -4.81 7.50 0.18
CA PHE A 26 -4.64 6.50 -0.88
C PHE A 26 -5.97 6.14 -1.52
N ARG A 27 -6.99 5.91 -0.72
CA ARG A 27 -8.33 5.56 -1.22
C ARG A 27 -8.94 6.70 -2.03
N ARG A 28 -8.79 7.94 -1.56
CA ARG A 28 -9.27 9.11 -2.26
C ARG A 28 -8.60 9.26 -3.63
N ASP A 29 -7.31 8.97 -3.72
CA ASP A 29 -6.53 9.14 -4.95
C ASP A 29 -6.63 7.94 -5.90
N GLY A 30 -7.37 6.90 -5.51
CA GLY A 30 -7.57 5.73 -6.36
C GLY A 30 -6.40 4.76 -6.41
N VAL A 31 -5.62 4.69 -5.33
CA VAL A 31 -4.52 3.72 -5.23
C VAL A 31 -5.08 2.31 -5.28
N LEU A 32 -4.48 1.44 -6.09
CA LEU A 32 -4.94 0.08 -6.33
C LEU A 32 -4.13 -0.98 -5.58
N PHE A 33 -2.90 -0.66 -5.21
CA PHE A 33 -1.99 -1.61 -4.56
C PHE A 33 -1.09 -0.89 -3.56
N VAL A 34 -0.91 -1.48 -2.38
CA VAL A 34 0.05 -1.03 -1.38
C VAL A 34 0.89 -2.23 -0.94
N GLY A 35 2.18 -2.20 -1.22
CA GLY A 35 3.13 -3.18 -0.71
C GLY A 35 3.92 -2.57 0.44
N VAL A 36 3.93 -3.22 1.60
CA VAL A 36 4.56 -2.68 2.82
C VAL A 36 5.88 -3.40 3.05
N VAL A 37 6.94 -2.62 3.27
CA VAL A 37 8.27 -3.14 3.62
C VAL A 37 8.76 -2.47 4.90
N GLY A 38 9.67 -3.14 5.58
CA GLY A 38 10.32 -2.58 6.76
C GLY A 38 9.69 -3.03 8.07
N LYS A 39 9.85 -2.21 9.10
CA LYS A 39 9.45 -2.56 10.45
C LYS A 39 7.93 -2.71 10.55
N ASP A 40 7.47 -3.79 11.17
CA ASP A 40 6.04 -4.09 11.39
C ASP A 40 5.22 -4.16 10.09
N CYS A 41 5.86 -4.49 8.95
CA CYS A 41 5.17 -4.45 7.66
C CYS A 41 3.95 -5.38 7.62
N ASP A 42 4.01 -6.54 8.24
CA ASP A 42 2.88 -7.48 8.31
C ASP A 42 1.73 -6.92 9.14
N ILE A 43 2.04 -6.27 10.26
CA ILE A 43 1.04 -5.64 11.12
C ILE A 43 0.39 -4.46 10.40
N ILE A 44 1.20 -3.64 9.73
CA ILE A 44 0.71 -2.49 8.97
C ILE A 44 -0.21 -2.95 7.84
N GLU A 45 0.17 -4.01 7.13
CA GLU A 45 -0.67 -4.57 6.07
C GLU A 45 -2.03 -5.01 6.61
N ASP A 46 -2.06 -5.71 7.74
CA ASP A 46 -3.31 -6.15 8.37
C ASP A 46 -4.21 -4.97 8.70
N ILE A 47 -3.64 -3.89 9.23
CA ILE A 47 -4.40 -2.69 9.57
C ILE A 47 -4.95 -2.02 8.31
N ILE A 48 -4.16 -1.96 7.23
CA ILE A 48 -4.63 -1.41 5.97
C ILE A 48 -5.82 -2.22 5.45
N ASP A 49 -5.74 -3.55 5.50
CA ASP A 49 -6.84 -4.42 5.09
C ASP A 49 -8.11 -4.14 5.90
N GLU A 50 -7.98 -3.98 7.21
CA GLU A 50 -9.12 -3.66 8.06
C GLU A 50 -9.75 -2.32 7.69
N LEU A 51 -8.92 -1.31 7.44
CA LEU A 51 -9.40 0.01 7.05
C LEU A 51 -10.13 0.01 5.70
N CYS A 52 -9.83 -0.96 4.85
CA CYS A 52 -10.42 -1.07 3.52
C CYS A 52 -11.64 -1.99 3.46
N GLN A 53 -12.01 -2.66 4.56
CA GLN A 53 -13.15 -3.59 4.58
C GLN A 53 -14.50 -2.90 4.36
N ASP A 54 -14.59 -1.61 4.66
CA ASP A 54 -15.81 -0.85 4.52
C ASP A 54 -16.00 -0.25 3.11
N ALA A 55 -15.24 -0.72 2.13
CA ALA A 55 -15.35 -0.21 0.77
C ALA A 55 -16.76 -0.44 0.22
N PRO A 56 -17.37 0.56 -0.46
CA PRO A 56 -18.71 0.39 -1.03
C PRO A 56 -18.75 -0.75 -2.04
N ALA A 57 -19.90 -1.39 -2.16
CA ALA A 57 -20.14 -2.42 -3.17
C ALA A 57 -19.84 -1.87 -4.56
N GLY A 58 -19.10 -2.63 -5.36
CA GLY A 58 -18.69 -2.20 -6.70
C GLY A 58 -17.39 -1.42 -6.77
N SER A 59 -16.82 -1.02 -5.62
CA SER A 59 -15.48 -0.42 -5.59
C SER A 59 -14.42 -1.49 -5.80
N GLN A 60 -13.35 -1.13 -6.50
CA GLN A 60 -12.21 -2.02 -6.62
C GLN A 60 -11.48 -2.07 -5.27
N ALA A 61 -11.28 -3.29 -4.74
CA ALA A 61 -10.56 -3.47 -3.50
C ALA A 61 -9.08 -3.13 -3.70
N MET A 62 -8.49 -2.45 -2.71
CA MET A 62 -7.05 -2.20 -2.69
C MET A 62 -6.34 -3.51 -2.37
N LEU A 63 -5.45 -3.93 -3.26
CA LEU A 63 -4.62 -5.11 -3.03
C LEU A 63 -3.45 -4.73 -2.13
N THR A 64 -3.17 -5.54 -1.11
CA THR A 64 -2.07 -5.29 -0.18
C THR A 64 -1.12 -6.47 -0.12
N SER A 65 0.13 -6.21 0.22
CA SER A 65 1.12 -7.25 0.50
C SER A 65 2.11 -6.76 1.54
N SER A 66 2.76 -7.69 2.22
CA SER A 66 3.88 -7.38 3.12
C SER A 66 5.10 -8.16 2.65
N HIS A 67 6.27 -7.54 2.79
CA HIS A 67 7.53 -8.10 2.33
C HIS A 67 8.48 -8.22 3.53
N VAL A 68 8.19 -9.18 4.40
CA VAL A 68 9.01 -9.44 5.59
C VAL A 68 10.42 -9.82 5.12
N ASP A 69 11.41 -9.15 5.69
CA ASP A 69 12.84 -9.30 5.31
C ASP A 69 13.14 -8.89 3.84
N GLY A 70 12.18 -8.26 3.17
CA GLY A 70 12.38 -7.76 1.81
C GLY A 70 12.97 -6.36 1.78
N THR A 71 13.44 -5.97 0.60
CA THR A 71 13.95 -4.62 0.35
C THR A 71 12.92 -3.78 -0.39
N VAL A 72 13.13 -2.46 -0.40
CA VAL A 72 12.29 -1.55 -1.18
C VAL A 72 12.36 -1.92 -2.67
N GLU A 73 13.55 -2.25 -3.18
CA GLU A 73 13.74 -2.63 -4.57
C GLU A 73 12.94 -3.89 -4.94
N GLU A 74 12.92 -4.88 -4.05
CA GLU A 74 12.12 -6.09 -4.27
C GLU A 74 10.63 -5.78 -4.31
N ALA A 75 10.16 -4.93 -3.41
CA ALA A 75 8.75 -4.53 -3.37
C ALA A 75 8.38 -3.72 -4.61
N VAL A 76 9.25 -2.83 -5.08
CA VAL A 76 9.03 -2.08 -6.31
C VAL A 76 8.94 -3.03 -7.51
N SER A 77 9.86 -4.00 -7.60
CA SER A 77 9.83 -5.00 -8.68
C SER A 77 8.54 -5.80 -8.66
N PHE A 78 8.08 -6.21 -7.47
CA PHE A 78 6.82 -6.93 -7.33
C PHE A 78 5.65 -6.07 -7.82
N ALA A 79 5.61 -4.80 -7.40
CA ALA A 79 4.54 -3.89 -7.81
C ALA A 79 4.56 -3.65 -9.32
N GLN A 80 5.74 -3.49 -9.92
CA GLN A 80 5.87 -3.28 -11.36
C GLN A 80 5.40 -4.49 -12.17
N ALA A 81 5.48 -5.68 -11.61
CA ALA A 81 5.04 -6.91 -12.27
C ALA A 81 3.52 -7.05 -12.31
N LEU A 82 2.78 -6.29 -11.49
CA LEU A 82 1.32 -6.32 -11.49
C LEU A 82 0.79 -5.62 -12.74
N THR A 83 -0.08 -6.30 -13.45
CA THR A 83 -0.66 -5.82 -14.71
C THR A 83 -2.19 -5.91 -14.67
N GLY A 84 -2.85 -5.60 -15.77
CA GLY A 84 -4.31 -5.65 -15.85
C GLY A 84 -4.94 -4.58 -14.98
N ALA A 85 -5.84 -4.96 -14.09
CA ALA A 85 -6.55 -4.03 -13.20
C ALA A 85 -5.60 -3.27 -12.26
N TYR A 86 -4.40 -3.80 -12.02
CA TYR A 86 -3.42 -3.20 -11.11
C TYR A 86 -2.24 -2.58 -11.85
N ALA A 87 -2.38 -2.32 -13.14
CA ALA A 87 -1.34 -1.66 -13.91
C ALA A 87 -1.25 -0.18 -13.53
N GLY A 88 -0.04 0.38 -13.60
CA GLY A 88 0.17 1.79 -13.32
C GLY A 88 1.55 2.08 -12.75
N ALA A 89 1.84 3.35 -12.51
CA ALA A 89 3.10 3.79 -11.95
C ALA A 89 3.24 3.34 -10.49
N VAL A 90 4.49 3.19 -10.03
CA VAL A 90 4.82 2.83 -8.65
C VAL A 90 5.48 4.02 -7.98
N GLU A 91 5.06 4.32 -6.76
CA GLU A 91 5.63 5.39 -5.95
C GLU A 91 6.04 4.83 -4.60
N VAL A 92 7.23 5.22 -4.11
CA VAL A 92 7.70 4.85 -2.78
C VAL A 92 7.30 5.96 -1.81
N VAL A 93 6.60 5.58 -0.74
CA VAL A 93 6.13 6.52 0.29
C VAL A 93 6.77 6.14 1.62
N GLU A 94 7.38 7.10 2.28
CA GLU A 94 7.95 6.89 3.61
C GLU A 94 6.87 6.96 4.68
N PHE A 95 6.97 6.09 5.67
CA PHE A 95 6.00 6.05 6.76
C PHE A 95 6.69 6.00 8.13
#